data_2d34aafd0655bde5af7f2770567124a0
#
_entry.id   2d34aafd0655bde5af7f2770567124a0
#
_cell.length_a   1.000
_cell.length_b   1.000
_cell.length_c   1.000
_cell.angle_alpha   90.00
_cell.angle_beta   90.00
_cell.angle_gamma   90.00
#
_symmetry.space_group_name_H-M   'P 1'
#
loop_
_entity.id
_entity.type
_entity.pdbx_description
1 polymer ?
#
loop_
_entity_poly.entity_id
_entity_poly.type
_entity_poly.pdbx_seq_one_letter_code
_entity_poly.pdbx_strand_id
1 'polypeptide(L)'
;MKKRWLCLFVENEIGVLAKISGLFSGKSYNLDSLTVGTTEDVTVSRMTISLTSDDKTFEQIKKQLNRSVEVIKVIDYTDMPVHAKELLLIKVSDCEEADKSEIFRIVQVYGIKVIDYNQDTVLLECIQPESKNNDLIALLGKSFCNRMEIARSGSVAMEAISMSDL
;
A
#
# COMPACT_ATOMS: atom_id res chain seq x y z
N MET A 1 -5.05 -5.61 18.92
CA MET A 1 -4.33 -5.49 17.64
C MET A 1 -4.94 -4.35 16.86
N LYS A 2 -4.13 -3.40 16.40
CA LYS A 2 -4.54 -2.22 15.64
C LYS A 2 -3.62 -2.11 14.42
N LYS A 3 -4.15 -1.68 13.28
CA LYS A 3 -3.33 -1.36 12.12
C LYS A 3 -2.51 -0.11 12.40
N ARG A 4 -1.22 -0.18 12.11
CA ARG A 4 -0.22 0.86 12.38
C ARG A 4 0.41 1.32 11.08
N TRP A 5 0.78 2.59 11.05
CA TRP A 5 1.41 3.21 9.90
C TRP A 5 2.65 3.98 10.33
N LEU A 6 3.76 3.69 9.65
CA LEU A 6 5.03 4.39 9.86
C LEU A 6 5.51 4.98 8.54
N CYS A 7 6.02 6.20 8.61
CA CYS A 7 6.81 6.81 7.55
C CYS A 7 8.25 6.93 8.05
N LEU A 8 9.19 6.39 7.28
CA LEU A 8 10.61 6.47 7.57
C LEU A 8 11.31 7.30 6.50
N PHE A 9 12.25 8.12 6.92
CA PHE A 9 13.29 8.69 6.05
C PHE A 9 14.59 7.97 6.39
N VAL A 10 15.23 7.40 5.38
CA VAL A 10 16.44 6.57 5.55
C VAL A 10 17.47 6.98 4.51
N GLU A 11 18.74 6.72 4.78
CA GLU A 11 19.81 6.88 3.80
C GLU A 11 19.54 6.02 2.56
N ASN A 12 19.73 6.58 1.37
CA ASN A 12 19.54 5.87 0.10
C ASN A 12 20.82 5.15 -0.29
N GLU A 13 21.21 4.16 0.51
CA GLU A 13 22.42 3.37 0.31
C GLU A 13 22.14 1.88 0.14
N ILE A 14 23.11 1.17 -0.43
CA ILE A 14 23.03 -0.28 -0.63
C ILE A 14 22.88 -0.99 0.71
N GLY A 15 21.89 -1.88 0.81
CA GLY A 15 21.65 -2.70 1.99
C GLY A 15 20.73 -2.08 3.04
N VAL A 16 20.39 -0.80 2.99
CA VAL A 16 19.52 -0.14 3.96
C VAL A 16 18.14 -0.77 3.99
N LEU A 17 17.52 -1.03 2.83
CA LEU A 17 16.22 -1.73 2.77
C LEU A 17 16.29 -3.11 3.42
N ALA A 18 17.34 -3.88 3.14
CA ALA A 18 17.53 -5.21 3.74
C ALA A 18 17.67 -5.13 5.27
N LYS A 19 18.40 -4.13 5.77
CA LYS A 19 18.59 -3.90 7.19
C LYS A 19 17.29 -3.51 7.90
N ILE A 20 16.54 -2.59 7.33
CA ILE A 20 15.24 -2.18 7.86
C ILE A 20 14.25 -3.36 7.86
N SER A 21 14.13 -4.10 6.75
CA SER A 21 13.25 -5.28 6.69
C SER A 21 13.71 -6.39 7.65
N GLY A 22 15.03 -6.54 7.86
CA GLY A 22 15.62 -7.46 8.83
C GLY A 22 15.24 -7.17 10.29
N LEU A 23 15.03 -5.89 10.66
CA LEU A 23 14.55 -5.52 11.99
C LEU A 23 13.14 -6.09 12.29
N PHE A 24 12.30 -6.18 11.29
CA PHE A 24 10.96 -6.75 11.42
C PHE A 24 11.01 -8.28 11.44
N SER A 25 11.75 -8.90 10.51
CA SER A 25 11.85 -10.37 10.43
C SER A 25 12.51 -10.99 11.65
N GLY A 26 13.53 -10.36 12.21
CA GLY A 26 14.25 -10.86 13.38
C GLY A 26 13.41 -10.97 14.66
N LYS A 27 12.20 -10.38 14.67
CA LYS A 27 11.25 -10.43 15.79
C LYS A 27 9.89 -11.02 15.41
N SER A 28 9.80 -11.65 14.26
CA SER A 28 8.55 -12.25 13.74
C SER A 28 7.41 -11.24 13.59
N TYR A 29 7.73 -9.97 13.33
CA TYR A 29 6.71 -8.97 12.98
C TYR A 29 6.37 -9.11 11.51
N ASN A 30 5.10 -9.33 11.22
CA ASN A 30 4.62 -9.36 9.85
C ASN A 30 4.29 -7.94 9.38
N LEU A 31 4.80 -7.58 8.20
CA LEU A 31 4.43 -6.34 7.53
C LEU A 31 3.23 -6.59 6.61
N ASP A 32 2.24 -5.73 6.69
CA ASP A 32 1.09 -5.78 5.77
C ASP A 32 1.48 -5.17 4.41
N SER A 33 2.23 -4.06 4.43
CA SER A 33 2.82 -3.46 3.22
C SER A 33 4.10 -2.69 3.53
N LEU A 34 4.97 -2.61 2.52
CA LEU A 34 6.19 -1.81 2.52
C LEU A 34 6.35 -1.18 1.13
N THR A 35 6.44 0.14 1.10
CA THR A 35 6.82 0.88 -0.10
C THR A 35 8.09 1.69 0.15
N VAL A 36 8.90 1.86 -0.87
CA VAL A 36 10.12 2.66 -0.80
C VAL A 36 10.34 3.42 -2.10
N GLY A 37 10.80 4.64 -2.00
CA GLY A 37 11.18 5.48 -3.13
C GLY A 37 12.12 6.58 -2.70
N THR A 38 12.90 7.11 -3.64
CA THR A 38 13.74 8.29 -3.41
C THR A 38 12.89 9.52 -3.16
N THR A 39 13.42 10.47 -2.40
CA THR A 39 12.79 11.77 -2.17
C THR A 39 13.32 12.82 -3.16
N GLU A 40 12.99 14.09 -2.94
CA GLU A 40 13.62 15.24 -3.63
C GLU A 40 15.14 15.31 -3.40
N ASP A 41 15.63 14.72 -2.30
CA ASP A 41 17.05 14.47 -2.06
C ASP A 41 17.38 13.03 -2.46
N VAL A 42 18.18 12.86 -3.50
CA VAL A 42 18.56 11.54 -4.03
C VAL A 42 19.34 10.69 -3.04
N THR A 43 19.91 11.29 -1.98
CA THR A 43 20.61 10.58 -0.91
C THR A 43 19.67 10.02 0.16
N VAL A 44 18.37 10.38 0.09
CA VAL A 44 17.34 10.00 1.07
C VAL A 44 16.23 9.20 0.40
N SER A 45 15.89 8.07 0.97
CA SER A 45 14.70 7.28 0.61
C SER A 45 13.61 7.45 1.65
N ARG A 46 12.37 7.47 1.19
CA ARG A 46 11.17 7.45 2.04
C ARG A 46 10.50 6.09 1.95
N MET A 47 10.21 5.51 3.11
CA MET A 47 9.46 4.26 3.23
C MET A 47 8.12 4.51 3.90
N THR A 48 7.07 3.88 3.39
CA THR A 48 5.78 3.78 4.08
C THR A 48 5.56 2.33 4.46
N ILE A 49 5.35 2.07 5.74
CA ILE A 49 5.22 0.73 6.31
C ILE A 49 3.86 0.64 6.99
N SER A 50 3.10 -0.42 6.70
CA SER A 50 1.93 -0.78 7.49
C SER A 50 2.09 -2.17 8.11
N LEU A 51 1.62 -2.31 9.34
CA LEU A 51 1.63 -3.56 10.09
C LEU A 51 0.48 -3.59 11.09
N THR A 52 0.14 -4.79 11.55
CA THR A 52 -0.86 -4.97 12.61
C THR A 52 -0.18 -5.41 13.90
N SER A 53 -0.30 -4.62 14.98
CA SER A 53 0.36 -4.90 16.26
C SER A 53 -0.42 -4.33 17.45
N ASP A 54 -0.04 -4.76 18.67
CA ASP A 54 -0.40 -4.11 19.92
C ASP A 54 0.48 -2.88 20.19
N ASP A 55 0.11 -2.06 21.18
CA ASP A 55 0.80 -0.82 21.49
C ASP A 55 2.24 -1.04 21.97
N LYS A 56 2.46 -2.06 22.80
CA LYS A 56 3.79 -2.37 23.36
C LYS A 56 4.78 -2.79 22.27
N THR A 57 4.34 -3.66 21.39
CA THR A 57 5.11 -4.12 20.23
C THR A 57 5.44 -2.96 19.32
N PHE A 58 4.45 -2.11 19.02
CA PHE A 58 4.64 -0.96 18.14
C PHE A 58 5.64 0.06 18.70
N GLU A 59 5.59 0.36 20.00
CA GLU A 59 6.57 1.23 20.65
C GLU A 59 7.98 0.63 20.61
N GLN A 60 8.11 -0.68 20.74
CA GLN A 60 9.41 -1.35 20.61
C GLN A 60 9.97 -1.23 19.16
N ILE A 61 9.12 -1.38 18.17
CA ILE A 61 9.50 -1.19 16.75
C ILE A 61 10.02 0.24 16.53
N LYS A 62 9.26 1.26 16.94
CA LYS A 62 9.68 2.66 16.80
C LYS A 62 11.01 2.94 17.49
N LYS A 63 11.21 2.43 18.71
CA LYS A 63 12.49 2.58 19.45
C LYS A 63 13.66 1.93 18.71
N GLN A 64 13.46 0.78 18.08
CA GLN A 64 14.51 0.11 17.33
C GLN A 64 14.85 0.86 16.04
N LEU A 65 13.84 1.30 15.30
CA LEU A 65 14.04 2.11 14.09
C LEU A 65 14.82 3.39 14.40
N ASN A 66 14.43 4.11 15.48
CA ASN A 66 15.13 5.33 15.91
C ASN A 66 16.58 5.11 16.38
N ARG A 67 16.99 3.87 16.66
CA ARG A 67 18.39 3.53 17.02
C ARG A 67 19.22 3.11 15.81
N SER A 68 18.60 2.87 14.67
CA SER A 68 19.30 2.49 13.44
C SER A 68 20.02 3.71 12.88
N VAL A 69 21.30 3.58 12.60
CA VAL A 69 22.13 4.69 12.10
C VAL A 69 21.63 5.20 10.76
N GLU A 70 21.10 4.31 9.93
CA GLU A 70 20.60 4.61 8.58
C GLU A 70 19.22 5.28 8.59
N VAL A 71 18.55 5.34 9.75
CA VAL A 71 17.24 5.97 9.89
C VAL A 71 17.38 7.42 10.31
N ILE A 72 17.05 8.31 9.40
CA ILE A 72 17.12 9.76 9.60
C ILE A 72 15.94 10.25 10.44
N LYS A 73 14.73 9.73 10.14
CA LYS A 73 13.49 10.15 10.82
C LYS A 73 12.45 9.03 10.80
N VAL A 74 11.71 8.90 11.90
CA VAL A 74 10.54 8.02 12.04
C VAL A 74 9.34 8.88 12.37
N ILE A 75 8.26 8.76 11.60
CA ILE A 75 6.99 9.44 11.83
C ILE A 75 5.90 8.38 12.00
N ASP A 76 5.15 8.49 13.08
CA ASP A 76 3.98 7.65 13.35
C ASP A 76 2.74 8.27 12.72
N TYR A 77 2.23 7.64 11.67
CA TYR A 77 1.03 8.07 10.94
C TYR A 77 -0.25 7.41 11.43
N THR A 78 -0.18 6.58 12.46
CA THR A 78 -1.31 5.74 12.90
C THR A 78 -2.57 6.54 13.21
N ASP A 79 -2.41 7.63 13.94
CA ASP A 79 -3.52 8.48 14.39
C ASP A 79 -3.46 9.91 13.79
N MET A 80 -2.58 10.12 12.81
CA MET A 80 -2.47 11.40 12.10
C MET A 80 -3.38 11.44 10.88
N PRO A 81 -3.93 12.62 10.53
CA PRO A 81 -4.61 12.80 9.26
C PRO A 81 -3.61 12.69 8.11
N VAL A 82 -3.80 11.71 7.24
CA VAL A 82 -2.92 11.44 6.11
C VAL A 82 -3.70 11.17 4.82
N HIS A 83 -3.15 11.57 3.70
CA HIS A 83 -3.56 11.09 2.39
C HIS A 83 -2.75 9.85 2.04
N ALA A 84 -3.42 8.69 2.00
CA ALA A 84 -2.81 7.43 1.60
C ALA A 84 -3.44 6.92 0.30
N LYS A 85 -2.61 6.48 -0.63
CA LYS A 85 -3.02 5.89 -1.91
C LYS A 85 -2.19 4.66 -2.22
N GLU A 86 -2.84 3.69 -2.84
CA GLU A 86 -2.23 2.47 -3.36
C GLU A 86 -2.61 2.32 -4.82
N LEU A 87 -1.64 1.96 -5.66
CA LEU A 87 -1.89 1.48 -7.01
C LEU A 87 -2.24 -0.01 -6.94
N LEU A 88 -3.38 -0.36 -7.51
CA LEU A 88 -3.86 -1.72 -7.67
C LEU A 88 -4.11 -1.99 -9.15
N LEU A 89 -3.50 -3.05 -9.68
CA LEU A 89 -3.81 -3.59 -11.00
C LEU A 89 -4.58 -4.89 -10.83
N ILE A 90 -5.70 -5.01 -11.56
CA ILE A 90 -6.53 -6.22 -11.57
C ILE A 90 -6.69 -6.68 -13.02
N LYS A 91 -6.21 -7.88 -13.31
CA LYS A 91 -6.45 -8.55 -14.58
C LYS A 91 -7.56 -9.58 -14.38
N VAL A 92 -8.59 -9.52 -15.21
CA VAL A 92 -9.67 -10.51 -15.27
C VAL A 92 -9.61 -11.20 -16.62
N SER A 93 -9.43 -12.51 -16.60
CA SER A 93 -9.29 -13.34 -17.80
C SER A 93 -10.56 -14.17 -18.06
N ASP A 94 -10.63 -14.79 -19.23
CA ASP A 94 -11.76 -15.63 -19.69
C ASP A 94 -13.12 -14.92 -19.60
N CYS A 95 -13.14 -13.63 -20.00
CA CYS A 95 -14.32 -12.79 -19.96
C CYS A 95 -15.21 -13.02 -21.16
N GLU A 96 -16.48 -13.35 -20.94
CA GLU A 96 -17.53 -13.26 -21.93
C GLU A 96 -18.05 -11.81 -22.07
N GLU A 97 -18.91 -11.52 -23.07
CA GLU A 97 -19.48 -10.18 -23.27
C GLU A 97 -20.31 -9.69 -22.08
N ALA A 98 -20.99 -10.60 -21.38
CA ALA A 98 -21.73 -10.29 -20.16
C ALA A 98 -20.80 -9.87 -19.02
N ASP A 99 -19.67 -10.55 -18.87
CA ASP A 99 -18.63 -10.25 -17.88
C ASP A 99 -18.04 -8.86 -18.11
N LYS A 100 -17.68 -8.55 -19.37
CA LYS A 100 -17.14 -7.23 -19.73
C LYS A 100 -18.15 -6.12 -19.45
N SER A 101 -19.42 -6.36 -19.79
CA SER A 101 -20.49 -5.40 -19.51
C SER A 101 -20.63 -5.11 -18.01
N GLU A 102 -20.52 -6.13 -17.17
CA GLU A 102 -20.53 -5.96 -15.70
C GLU A 102 -19.27 -5.25 -15.21
N ILE A 103 -18.09 -5.62 -15.68
CA ILE A 103 -16.82 -4.95 -15.33
C ILE A 103 -16.90 -3.47 -15.70
N PHE A 104 -17.38 -3.11 -16.90
CA PHE A 104 -17.50 -1.71 -17.31
C PHE A 104 -18.50 -0.91 -16.47
N ARG A 105 -19.58 -1.51 -15.97
CA ARG A 105 -20.47 -0.86 -15.00
C ARG A 105 -19.74 -0.58 -13.69
N ILE A 106 -19.00 -1.55 -13.17
CA ILE A 106 -18.19 -1.38 -11.94
C ILE A 106 -17.16 -0.27 -12.14
N VAL A 107 -16.47 -0.25 -13.26
CA VAL A 107 -15.50 0.80 -13.62
C VAL A 107 -16.11 2.19 -13.52
N GLN A 108 -17.31 2.39 -14.08
CA GLN A 108 -18.01 3.68 -14.03
C GLN A 108 -18.41 4.08 -12.62
N VAL A 109 -18.97 3.14 -11.85
CA VAL A 109 -19.46 3.41 -10.48
C VAL A 109 -18.32 3.71 -9.51
N TYR A 110 -17.22 2.97 -9.61
CA TYR A 110 -16.07 3.10 -8.68
C TYR A 110 -15.04 4.13 -9.14
N GLY A 111 -15.20 4.72 -10.33
CA GLY A 111 -14.27 5.73 -10.86
C GLY A 111 -12.86 5.17 -11.11
N ILE A 112 -12.77 3.91 -11.51
CA ILE A 112 -11.53 3.22 -11.85
C ILE A 112 -11.31 3.23 -13.37
N LYS A 113 -10.14 2.79 -13.83
CA LYS A 113 -9.80 2.83 -15.25
C LYS A 113 -9.62 1.44 -15.83
N VAL A 114 -10.10 1.25 -17.06
CA VAL A 114 -9.64 0.18 -17.94
C VAL A 114 -8.41 0.71 -18.66
N ILE A 115 -7.25 0.09 -18.46
CA ILE A 115 -5.99 0.53 -19.09
C ILE A 115 -5.59 -0.33 -20.28
N ASP A 116 -6.13 -1.55 -20.33
CA ASP A 116 -5.96 -2.45 -21.47
C ASP A 116 -7.08 -3.50 -21.51
N TYR A 117 -7.44 -3.98 -22.71
CA TYR A 117 -8.37 -5.09 -22.87
C TYR A 117 -8.22 -5.75 -24.24
N ASN A 118 -8.62 -7.02 -24.32
CA ASN A 118 -8.72 -7.76 -25.56
C ASN A 118 -10.06 -8.55 -25.63
N GLN A 119 -10.13 -9.58 -26.47
CA GLN A 119 -11.36 -10.35 -26.70
C GLN A 119 -11.89 -11.02 -25.42
N ASP A 120 -11.02 -11.47 -24.51
CA ASP A 120 -11.35 -12.29 -23.34
C ASP A 120 -10.73 -11.81 -22.02
N THR A 121 -10.00 -10.70 -22.03
CA THR A 121 -9.26 -10.23 -20.85
C THR A 121 -9.40 -8.73 -20.71
N VAL A 122 -9.53 -8.25 -19.45
CA VAL A 122 -9.61 -6.84 -19.09
C VAL A 122 -8.59 -6.53 -18.01
N LEU A 123 -7.82 -5.44 -18.16
CA LEU A 123 -6.87 -4.94 -17.18
C LEU A 123 -7.36 -3.61 -16.60
N LEU A 124 -7.53 -3.57 -15.28
CA LEU A 124 -8.02 -2.42 -14.51
C LEU A 124 -6.89 -1.77 -13.72
N GLU A 125 -6.93 -0.44 -13.64
CA GLU A 125 -6.09 0.39 -12.76
C GLU A 125 -6.96 1.07 -11.70
N CYS A 126 -6.57 0.93 -10.44
CA CYS A 126 -7.23 1.56 -9.30
C CYS A 126 -6.18 2.32 -8.47
N ILE A 127 -6.39 3.62 -8.26
CA ILE A 127 -5.54 4.46 -7.40
C ILE A 127 -6.42 5.01 -6.28
N GLN A 128 -6.53 4.26 -5.19
CA GLN A 128 -7.45 4.53 -4.09
C GLN A 128 -6.81 4.16 -2.74
N PRO A 129 -7.41 4.58 -1.59
CA PRO A 129 -7.03 4.03 -0.30
C PRO A 129 -7.16 2.50 -0.28
N GLU A 130 -6.28 1.84 0.48
CA GLU A 130 -6.24 0.38 0.60
C GLU A 130 -7.61 -0.24 0.92
N SER A 131 -8.38 0.38 1.82
CA SER A 131 -9.73 -0.11 2.18
C SER A 131 -10.66 -0.18 0.98
N LYS A 132 -10.68 0.87 0.15
CA LYS A 132 -11.51 0.90 -1.07
C LYS A 132 -11.03 -0.11 -2.11
N ASN A 133 -9.72 -0.31 -2.24
CA ASN A 133 -9.17 -1.36 -3.08
C ASN A 133 -9.58 -2.75 -2.60
N ASN A 134 -9.59 -2.99 -1.28
CA ASN A 134 -10.05 -4.24 -0.69
C ASN A 134 -11.54 -4.49 -0.96
N ASP A 135 -12.38 -3.46 -0.84
CA ASP A 135 -13.81 -3.55 -1.16
C ASP A 135 -14.04 -3.89 -2.62
N LEU A 136 -13.26 -3.29 -3.52
CA LEU A 136 -13.33 -3.59 -4.96
C LEU A 136 -12.88 -5.03 -5.27
N ILE A 137 -11.79 -5.49 -4.67
CA ILE A 137 -11.34 -6.89 -4.79
C ILE A 137 -12.41 -7.85 -4.31
N ALA A 138 -13.03 -7.57 -3.17
CA ALA A 138 -14.09 -8.40 -2.61
C ALA A 138 -15.35 -8.41 -3.52
N LEU A 139 -15.68 -7.27 -4.14
CA LEU A 139 -16.79 -7.17 -5.08
C LEU A 139 -16.54 -8.01 -6.33
N LEU A 140 -15.40 -7.80 -7.01
CA LEU A 140 -15.03 -8.54 -8.21
C LEU A 140 -14.83 -10.03 -7.93
N GLY A 141 -14.32 -10.36 -6.74
CA GLY A 141 -14.11 -11.73 -6.31
C GLY A 141 -15.38 -12.58 -6.21
N LYS A 142 -16.57 -11.96 -6.06
CA LYS A 142 -17.83 -12.69 -6.05
C LYS A 142 -18.14 -13.36 -7.40
N SER A 143 -17.73 -12.72 -8.50
CA SER A 143 -18.03 -13.19 -9.87
C SER A 143 -16.81 -13.75 -10.57
N PHE A 144 -15.60 -13.30 -10.21
CA PHE A 144 -14.37 -13.56 -10.99
C PHE A 144 -13.24 -14.20 -10.19
N CYS A 145 -13.44 -14.71 -8.96
CA CYS A 145 -12.36 -15.11 -8.04
C CYS A 145 -11.30 -16.04 -8.65
N ASN A 146 -11.69 -16.98 -9.50
CA ASN A 146 -10.78 -17.93 -10.14
C ASN A 146 -10.17 -17.42 -11.45
N ARG A 147 -10.54 -16.22 -11.89
CA ARG A 147 -10.14 -15.60 -13.15
C ARG A 147 -9.44 -14.25 -12.93
N MET A 148 -9.14 -13.91 -11.67
CA MET A 148 -8.48 -12.67 -11.28
C MET A 148 -7.02 -12.88 -10.94
N GLU A 149 -6.18 -11.99 -11.45
CA GLU A 149 -4.81 -11.79 -11.03
C GLU A 149 -4.64 -10.37 -10.50
N ILE A 150 -3.98 -10.21 -9.35
CA ILE A 150 -3.89 -8.94 -8.64
C ILE A 150 -2.43 -8.58 -8.41
N ALA A 151 -2.06 -7.34 -8.74
CA ALA A 151 -0.78 -6.74 -8.37
C ALA A 151 -1.02 -5.47 -7.56
N ARG A 152 -0.35 -5.34 -6.41
CA ARG A 152 -0.48 -4.21 -5.49
C ARG A 152 0.87 -3.56 -5.25
N SER A 153 0.91 -2.24 -5.26
CA SER A 153 2.13 -1.50 -4.93
C SER A 153 2.39 -1.41 -3.42
N GLY A 154 1.35 -1.58 -2.61
CA GLY A 154 1.34 -1.07 -1.24
C GLY A 154 1.01 0.43 -1.21
N SER A 155 0.75 0.97 -0.03
CA SER A 155 0.33 2.36 0.12
C SER A 155 1.51 3.30 0.27
N VAL A 156 1.44 4.44 -0.41
CA VAL A 156 2.23 5.64 -0.09
C VAL A 156 1.35 6.60 0.70
N ALA A 157 1.91 7.30 1.68
CA ALA A 157 1.16 8.23 2.52
C ALA A 157 1.91 9.54 2.71
N MET A 158 1.15 10.63 2.81
CA MET A 158 1.65 11.96 3.13
C MET A 158 0.69 12.64 4.09
N GLU A 159 1.22 13.43 5.01
CA GLU A 159 0.43 14.22 5.97
C GLU A 159 -0.57 15.14 5.26
N ALA A 160 -1.78 15.23 5.79
CA ALA A 160 -2.81 16.10 5.25
C ALA A 160 -2.56 17.54 5.69
N ILE A 161 -2.53 18.47 4.73
CA ILE A 161 -2.24 19.88 5.01
C ILE A 161 -3.45 20.60 5.62
N SER A 162 -4.65 20.32 5.11
CA SER A 162 -5.87 21.03 5.50
C SER A 162 -6.52 20.55 6.79
N MET A 163 -6.00 19.50 7.42
CA MET A 163 -6.55 18.90 8.65
C MET A 163 -5.58 19.01 9.84
N SER A 164 -4.45 19.70 9.65
CA SER A 164 -3.44 19.89 10.71
C SER A 164 -3.84 20.94 11.75
N ASP A 165 -4.92 21.73 11.49
CA ASP A 165 -5.38 22.82 12.34
C ASP A 165 -6.70 22.52 13.09
N LEU A 166 -7.10 21.24 13.22
CA LEU A 166 -8.31 20.82 13.95
C LEU A 166 -7.97 20.11 15.27
#